data_6c8af24175a029a5450933b718d90583
#
_entry.id   6c8af24175a029a5450933b718d90583
#
_cell.length_a   1.000
_cell.length_b   1.000
_cell.length_c   1.000
_cell.angle_alpha   90.00
_cell.angle_beta   90.00
_cell.angle_gamma   90.00
#
_symmetry.space_group_name_H-M   'P 1'
#
loop_
_entity.id
_entity.type
_entity.pdbx_description
1 polymer ?
#
loop_
_entity_poly.entity_id
_entity_poly.type
_entity_poly.pdbx_seq_one_letter_code
_entity_poly.pdbx_strand_id
1 'polypeptide(L)'
;MSVIISPSLLSADFGNLNNEIDMINASAADWLHIDVMDGVFVPNISFGFPVLEFVNRQCEKPLDVHLMIVEPQKFIPEVKRVGGAIMTVHYEACTHLHRVVQQIHAAGMQAGVSLNPHTPVSYTHLRAHETGR
;
A
#
# COMPACT_ATOMS: atom_id res chain seq x y z
N MET A 1 -11.63 -19.98 -7.08
CA MET A 1 -10.70 -18.93 -6.60
C MET A 1 -11.37 -17.58 -6.81
N SER A 2 -11.56 -16.83 -5.76
CA SER A 2 -12.20 -15.53 -5.87
C SER A 2 -11.18 -14.47 -6.27
N VAL A 3 -11.63 -13.50 -7.06
CA VAL A 3 -10.82 -12.36 -7.46
C VAL A 3 -11.01 -11.25 -6.44
N ILE A 4 -9.89 -10.63 -6.02
CA ILE A 4 -9.93 -9.49 -5.13
C ILE A 4 -9.99 -8.21 -5.95
N ILE A 5 -10.97 -7.37 -5.66
CA ILE A 5 -11.15 -6.09 -6.34
C ILE A 5 -10.70 -4.98 -5.39
N SER A 6 -9.72 -4.20 -5.84
CA SER A 6 -9.12 -3.12 -5.03
C SER A 6 -9.02 -1.84 -5.88
N PRO A 7 -10.10 -1.03 -5.90
CA PRO A 7 -10.07 0.23 -6.65
C PRO A 7 -9.07 1.20 -6.03
N SER A 8 -8.49 2.05 -6.88
CA SER A 8 -7.45 2.99 -6.47
C SER A 8 -8.02 4.33 -6.05
N LEU A 9 -7.62 4.80 -4.88
CA LEU A 9 -7.97 6.14 -4.39
C LEU A 9 -7.41 7.23 -5.31
N LEU A 10 -6.28 6.97 -5.97
CA LEU A 10 -5.67 7.93 -6.87
C LEU A 10 -6.56 8.30 -8.05
N SER A 11 -7.49 7.42 -8.43
CA SER A 11 -8.46 7.66 -9.50
C SER A 11 -9.71 8.39 -9.03
N ALA A 12 -9.82 8.69 -7.73
CA ALA A 12 -10.99 9.33 -7.17
C ALA A 12 -11.03 10.84 -7.47
N ASP A 13 -12.22 11.40 -7.37
CA ASP A 13 -12.39 12.85 -7.40
C ASP A 13 -12.11 13.41 -6.00
N PHE A 14 -10.94 14.01 -5.81
CA PHE A 14 -10.52 14.53 -4.51
C PHE A 14 -11.36 15.74 -4.08
N GLY A 15 -12.02 16.41 -5.00
CA GLY A 15 -12.96 17.47 -4.66
C GLY A 15 -14.25 16.95 -4.03
N ASN A 16 -14.48 15.63 -4.09
CA ASN A 16 -15.70 15.00 -3.60
C ASN A 16 -15.38 13.66 -2.93
N LEU A 17 -14.34 13.65 -2.10
CA LEU A 17 -13.77 12.43 -1.56
C LEU A 17 -14.76 11.65 -0.68
N ASN A 18 -15.60 12.35 0.08
CA ASN A 18 -16.63 11.71 0.90
C ASN A 18 -17.53 10.79 0.09
N ASN A 19 -18.05 11.30 -1.02
CA ASN A 19 -18.96 10.54 -1.88
C ASN A 19 -18.25 9.40 -2.57
N GLU A 20 -16.98 9.60 -2.93
CA GLU A 20 -16.16 8.53 -3.53
C GLU A 20 -15.99 7.36 -2.56
N ILE A 21 -15.71 7.65 -1.29
CA ILE A 21 -15.54 6.61 -0.26
C ILE A 21 -16.87 5.92 0.02
N ASP A 22 -17.96 6.67 0.09
CA ASP A 22 -19.30 6.09 0.29
C ASP A 22 -19.66 5.14 -0.85
N MET A 23 -19.31 5.50 -2.07
CA MET A 23 -19.53 4.66 -3.23
C MET A 23 -18.73 3.35 -3.14
N ILE A 24 -17.47 3.43 -2.70
CA ILE A 24 -16.62 2.26 -2.51
C ILE A 24 -17.18 1.37 -1.41
N ASN A 25 -17.63 1.94 -0.29
CA ASN A 25 -18.23 1.17 0.80
C ASN A 25 -19.48 0.39 0.34
N ALA A 26 -20.26 0.98 -0.55
CA ALA A 26 -21.48 0.36 -1.08
C ALA A 26 -21.20 -0.63 -2.22
N SER A 27 -19.99 -0.67 -2.74
CA SER A 27 -19.63 -1.49 -3.89
C SER A 27 -19.21 -2.91 -3.49
N ALA A 28 -18.96 -3.75 -4.49
CA ALA A 28 -18.42 -5.09 -4.29
C ALA A 28 -16.89 -5.10 -4.13
N ALA A 29 -16.27 -3.94 -3.93
CA ALA A 29 -14.83 -3.87 -3.73
C ALA A 29 -14.43 -4.59 -2.45
N ASP A 30 -13.31 -5.31 -2.50
CA ASP A 30 -12.77 -6.02 -1.33
C ASP A 30 -11.87 -5.13 -0.50
N TRP A 31 -11.07 -4.30 -1.15
CA TRP A 31 -10.11 -3.40 -0.51
C TRP A 31 -10.19 -2.02 -1.16
N LEU A 32 -9.58 -1.03 -0.51
CA LEU A 32 -9.29 0.26 -1.13
C LEU A 32 -7.78 0.38 -1.30
N HIS A 33 -7.33 0.55 -2.53
CA HIS A 33 -5.91 0.66 -2.87
C HIS A 33 -5.47 2.11 -2.78
N ILE A 34 -4.38 2.34 -2.04
CA ILE A 34 -3.88 3.69 -1.78
C ILE A 34 -2.41 3.76 -2.21
N ASP A 35 -2.15 4.56 -3.24
CA ASP A 35 -0.81 4.77 -3.77
C ASP A 35 -0.18 6.01 -3.15
N VAL A 36 0.85 5.83 -2.34
CA VAL A 36 1.61 6.92 -1.74
C VAL A 36 2.93 7.09 -2.48
N MET A 37 3.13 8.27 -3.06
CA MET A 37 4.28 8.61 -3.89
C MET A 37 5.00 9.80 -3.29
N ASP A 38 6.34 9.72 -3.20
CA ASP A 38 7.15 10.72 -2.51
C ASP A 38 7.89 11.71 -3.42
N GLY A 39 7.79 11.54 -4.74
CA GLY A 39 8.52 12.40 -5.68
C GLY A 39 10.01 12.10 -5.76
N VAL A 40 10.49 11.07 -5.09
CA VAL A 40 11.89 10.64 -5.10
C VAL A 40 12.02 9.27 -5.74
N PHE A 41 11.31 8.29 -5.20
CA PHE A 41 11.31 6.94 -5.77
C PHE A 41 10.58 6.92 -7.12
N VAL A 42 9.53 7.72 -7.25
CA VAL A 42 8.79 7.95 -8.50
C VAL A 42 8.70 9.44 -8.77
N PRO A 43 8.56 9.88 -10.04
CA PRO A 43 8.58 11.30 -10.39
C PRO A 43 7.22 11.99 -10.17
N ASN A 44 6.51 11.64 -9.12
CA ASN A 44 5.23 12.23 -8.79
C ASN A 44 5.04 12.23 -7.27
N ILE A 45 4.20 13.14 -6.79
CA ILE A 45 3.80 13.19 -5.39
C ILE A 45 2.28 13.02 -5.37
N SER A 46 1.78 12.08 -4.59
CA SER A 46 0.33 11.86 -4.52
C SER A 46 -0.28 12.55 -3.31
N PHE A 47 -0.27 11.91 -2.17
CA PHE A 47 -0.83 12.41 -0.92
C PHE A 47 -0.17 11.67 0.24
N GLY A 48 -0.39 12.15 1.45
CA GLY A 48 0.27 11.60 2.64
C GLY A 48 -0.72 11.14 3.69
N PHE A 49 -0.22 10.95 4.90
CA PHE A 49 -0.95 10.35 6.00
C PHE A 49 -2.17 11.14 6.48
N PRO A 50 -2.21 12.49 6.40
CA PRO A 50 -3.45 13.21 6.75
C PRO A 50 -4.64 12.79 5.89
N VAL A 51 -4.43 12.51 4.61
CA VAL A 51 -5.49 12.01 3.73
C VAL A 51 -5.88 10.59 4.14
N LEU A 52 -4.90 9.75 4.46
CA LEU A 52 -5.17 8.37 4.89
C LEU A 52 -5.95 8.33 6.22
N GLU A 53 -5.67 9.24 7.14
CA GLU A 53 -6.43 9.36 8.37
C GLU A 53 -7.91 9.62 8.09
N PHE A 54 -8.18 10.56 7.19
CA PHE A 54 -9.55 10.88 6.80
C PHE A 54 -10.23 9.68 6.14
N VAL A 55 -9.53 9.02 5.21
CA VAL A 55 -10.05 7.85 4.52
C VAL A 55 -10.37 6.73 5.52
N ASN A 56 -9.48 6.51 6.49
CA ASN A 56 -9.66 5.46 7.49
C ASN A 56 -10.92 5.68 8.34
N ARG A 57 -11.26 6.92 8.63
CA ARG A 57 -12.45 7.23 9.42
C ARG A 57 -13.75 6.89 8.69
N GLN A 58 -13.76 6.95 7.36
CA GLN A 58 -14.96 6.73 6.55
C GLN A 58 -15.00 5.41 5.83
N CYS A 59 -13.85 4.86 5.43
CA CYS A 59 -13.80 3.65 4.64
C CYS A 59 -14.02 2.42 5.52
N GLU A 60 -14.94 1.56 5.11
CA GLU A 60 -15.24 0.31 5.80
C GLU A 60 -14.47 -0.88 5.22
N LYS A 61 -13.78 -0.67 4.11
CA LYS A 61 -12.98 -1.71 3.47
C LYS A 61 -11.56 -1.67 4.01
N PRO A 62 -10.85 -2.81 4.04
CA PRO A 62 -9.43 -2.81 4.40
C PRO A 62 -8.63 -1.92 3.48
N LEU A 63 -7.67 -1.19 4.02
CA LEU A 63 -6.80 -0.31 3.26
C LEU A 63 -5.57 -1.08 2.79
N ASP A 64 -5.37 -1.09 1.48
CA ASP A 64 -4.22 -1.70 0.81
C ASP A 64 -3.25 -0.57 0.43
N VAL A 65 -2.25 -0.34 1.27
CA VAL A 65 -1.36 0.82 1.15
C VAL A 65 -0.09 0.44 0.40
N HIS A 66 0.07 1.02 -0.77
CA HIS A 66 1.22 0.79 -1.65
C HIS A 66 2.16 1.98 -1.56
N LEU A 67 3.34 1.76 -0.98
CA LEU A 67 4.33 2.82 -0.79
C LEU A 67 5.34 2.83 -1.94
N MET A 68 5.24 3.83 -2.78
CA MET A 68 6.24 4.13 -3.82
C MET A 68 7.14 5.24 -3.29
N ILE A 69 7.87 4.92 -2.24
CA ILE A 69 8.72 5.86 -1.51
C ILE A 69 10.05 5.21 -1.15
N VAL A 70 11.07 6.05 -0.94
CA VAL A 70 12.36 5.57 -0.45
C VAL A 70 12.27 5.24 1.04
N GLU A 71 13.06 4.28 1.50
CA GLU A 71 13.15 3.86 2.89
C GLU A 71 11.76 3.64 3.52
N PRO A 72 10.92 2.77 2.92
CA PRO A 72 9.54 2.61 3.37
C PRO A 72 9.41 2.08 4.79
N GLN A 73 10.43 1.42 5.33
CA GLN A 73 10.41 0.90 6.69
C GLN A 73 10.21 1.98 7.75
N LYS A 74 10.58 3.21 7.43
CA LYS A 74 10.40 4.35 8.34
C LYS A 74 8.93 4.68 8.60
N PHE A 75 8.05 4.22 7.71
CA PHE A 75 6.63 4.58 7.74
C PHE A 75 5.72 3.45 8.17
N ILE A 76 6.28 2.30 8.57
CA ILE A 76 5.47 1.17 9.04
C ILE A 76 4.55 1.57 10.19
N PRO A 77 5.03 2.27 11.25
CA PRO A 77 4.15 2.68 12.32
C PRO A 77 3.03 3.62 11.84
N GLU A 78 3.34 4.54 10.93
CA GLU A 78 2.35 5.47 10.41
C GLU A 78 1.29 4.77 9.56
N VAL A 79 1.68 3.84 8.71
CA VAL A 79 0.74 3.06 7.91
C VAL A 79 -0.21 2.29 8.82
N LYS A 80 0.32 1.68 9.88
CA LYS A 80 -0.50 0.96 10.85
C LYS A 80 -1.46 1.92 11.56
N ARG A 81 -0.96 3.08 11.98
CA ARG A 81 -1.76 4.07 12.71
C ARG A 81 -2.96 4.54 11.89
N VAL A 82 -2.80 4.73 10.59
CA VAL A 82 -3.90 5.18 9.71
C VAL A 82 -4.74 4.03 9.17
N GLY A 83 -4.66 2.85 9.77
CA GLY A 83 -5.55 1.75 9.46
C GLY A 83 -5.14 0.86 8.31
N GLY A 84 -3.88 0.90 7.88
CA GLY A 84 -3.39 0.00 6.84
C GLY A 84 -3.53 -1.45 7.25
N ALA A 85 -4.15 -2.25 6.39
CA ALA A 85 -4.28 -3.70 6.58
C ALA A 85 -3.23 -4.46 5.79
N ILE A 86 -2.89 -3.95 4.61
CA ILE A 86 -1.85 -4.48 3.74
C ILE A 86 -0.87 -3.33 3.45
N MET A 87 0.42 -3.60 3.58
CA MET A 87 1.45 -2.64 3.22
C MET A 87 2.35 -3.24 2.15
N THR A 88 2.35 -2.64 0.97
CA THR A 88 3.18 -3.07 -0.15
C THR A 88 4.34 -2.11 -0.32
N VAL A 89 5.55 -2.67 -0.41
CA VAL A 89 6.78 -1.91 -0.63
C VAL A 89 7.45 -2.40 -1.91
N HIS A 90 8.29 -1.56 -2.49
CA HIS A 90 9.05 -1.94 -3.68
C HIS A 90 10.35 -2.62 -3.30
N TYR A 91 10.67 -3.68 -4.02
CA TYR A 91 11.93 -4.39 -3.86
C TYR A 91 13.12 -3.42 -3.97
N GLU A 92 13.07 -2.53 -4.96
CA GLU A 92 14.16 -1.59 -5.26
C GLU A 92 14.33 -0.51 -4.18
N ALA A 93 13.30 -0.25 -3.38
CA ALA A 93 13.35 0.75 -2.31
C ALA A 93 13.86 0.19 -0.98
N CYS A 94 14.04 -1.13 -0.88
CA CYS A 94 14.41 -1.79 0.37
C CYS A 94 15.85 -2.28 0.31
N THR A 95 16.69 -1.74 1.19
CA THR A 95 18.07 -2.25 1.35
C THR A 95 18.06 -3.66 1.95
N HIS A 96 17.15 -3.90 2.89
CA HIS A 96 17.00 -5.20 3.58
C HIS A 96 15.54 -5.64 3.51
N LEU A 97 15.12 -6.15 2.36
CA LEU A 97 13.72 -6.50 2.12
C LEU A 97 13.17 -7.48 3.15
N HIS A 98 13.91 -8.53 3.46
CA HIS A 98 13.45 -9.53 4.44
C HIS A 98 13.12 -8.90 5.79
N ARG A 99 13.98 -8.01 6.26
CA ARG A 99 13.77 -7.30 7.52
C ARG A 99 12.52 -6.43 7.46
N VAL A 100 12.32 -5.72 6.35
CA VAL A 100 11.15 -4.85 6.18
C VAL A 100 9.87 -5.69 6.21
N VAL A 101 9.83 -6.80 5.50
CA VAL A 101 8.69 -7.71 5.49
C VAL A 101 8.38 -8.21 6.91
N GLN A 102 9.40 -8.60 7.66
CA GLN A 102 9.22 -9.04 9.05
C GLN A 102 8.66 -7.93 9.93
N GLN A 103 9.13 -6.70 9.73
CA GLN A 103 8.64 -5.55 10.50
C GLN A 103 7.17 -5.26 10.18
N ILE A 104 6.76 -5.39 8.92
CA ILE A 104 5.36 -5.23 8.52
C ILE A 104 4.48 -6.28 9.21
N HIS A 105 4.91 -7.53 9.19
CA HIS A 105 4.18 -8.61 9.87
C HIS A 105 4.11 -8.39 11.37
N ALA A 106 5.22 -7.94 11.98
CA ALA A 106 5.25 -7.67 13.41
C ALA A 106 4.31 -6.54 13.81
N ALA A 107 4.03 -5.62 12.89
CA ALA A 107 3.05 -4.54 13.12
C ALA A 107 1.61 -5.00 12.93
N GLY A 108 1.38 -6.25 12.54
CA GLY A 108 0.05 -6.82 12.37
C GLY A 108 -0.56 -6.58 10.99
N MET A 109 0.25 -6.27 10.00
CA MET A 109 -0.21 -6.06 8.62
C MET A 109 0.28 -7.19 7.72
N GLN A 110 -0.44 -7.40 6.61
CA GLN A 110 0.05 -8.24 5.53
C GLN A 110 1.09 -7.47 4.72
N ALA A 111 2.13 -8.14 4.25
CA ALA A 111 3.16 -7.54 3.45
C ALA A 111 3.00 -7.90 1.97
N GLY A 112 3.14 -6.90 1.11
CA GLY A 112 3.24 -7.09 -0.33
C GLY A 112 4.57 -6.57 -0.83
N VAL A 113 5.06 -7.15 -1.93
CA VAL A 113 6.30 -6.71 -2.57
C VAL A 113 6.02 -6.47 -4.05
N SER A 114 6.34 -5.27 -4.51
CA SER A 114 6.24 -4.88 -5.91
C SER A 114 7.61 -4.73 -6.53
N LEU A 115 7.65 -4.88 -7.84
CA LEU A 115 8.86 -4.73 -8.64
C LEU A 115 8.65 -3.69 -9.70
N ASN A 116 9.66 -2.86 -9.94
CA ASN A 116 9.64 -1.99 -11.09
C ASN A 116 9.82 -2.83 -12.37
N PRO A 117 9.27 -2.37 -13.51
CA PRO A 117 9.32 -3.16 -14.74
C PRO A 117 10.72 -3.57 -15.20
N HIS A 118 11.74 -2.78 -14.84
CA HIS A 118 13.13 -3.05 -15.26
C HIS A 118 13.84 -4.07 -14.36
N THR A 119 13.23 -4.46 -13.24
CA THR A 119 13.85 -5.42 -12.32
C THR A 119 13.56 -6.84 -12.77
N PRO A 120 14.58 -7.67 -13.03
CA PRO A 120 14.36 -9.06 -13.45
C PRO A 120 13.64 -9.86 -12.38
N VAL A 121 12.64 -10.63 -12.79
CA VAL A 121 11.87 -11.50 -11.89
C VAL A 121 12.77 -12.50 -11.17
N SER A 122 13.88 -12.89 -11.79
CA SER A 122 14.83 -13.83 -11.19
C SER A 122 15.40 -13.36 -9.86
N TYR A 123 15.50 -12.04 -9.64
CA TYR A 123 15.97 -11.50 -8.37
C TYR A 123 14.97 -11.68 -7.24
N THR A 124 13.70 -11.84 -7.56
CA THR A 124 12.65 -11.95 -6.57
C THR A 124 12.24 -13.39 -6.29
N HIS A 125 12.68 -14.30 -7.11
CA HIS A 125 12.33 -15.71 -6.93
C HIS A 125 12.72 -16.24 -5.55
N LEU A 126 13.93 -15.95 -5.10
CA LEU A 126 14.39 -16.33 -3.77
C LEU A 126 13.66 -15.56 -2.68
N ARG A 127 13.28 -14.31 -2.96
CA ARG A 127 12.62 -13.44 -1.98
C ARG A 127 11.17 -13.79 -1.77
N ALA A 128 10.52 -14.45 -2.72
CA ALA A 128 9.13 -14.85 -2.59
C ALA A 128 8.91 -15.73 -1.34
N HIS A 129 9.86 -16.56 -0.98
CA HIS A 129 9.78 -17.38 0.21
C HIS A 129 9.93 -16.56 1.50
N GLU A 130 10.61 -15.45 1.43
CA GLU A 130 10.83 -14.58 2.58
C GLU A 130 9.61 -13.74 2.91
N THR A 131 8.71 -13.55 1.96
CA THR A 131 7.50 -12.73 2.19
C THR A 131 6.42 -13.46 2.98
N GLY A 132 6.55 -14.74 3.20
CA GLY A 132 5.56 -15.54 3.93
C GLY A 132 4.30 -15.81 3.15
N ARG A 133 4.36 -15.74 1.88
CA ARG A 133 3.20 -15.98 1.02
C ARG A 133 3.01 -17.45 0.71
#